data_df734ab7b0f2e00b6f3a0fe22b427d32
#
_entry.id   df734ab7b0f2e00b6f3a0fe22b427d32
#
_cell.length_a   1.000
_cell.length_b   1.000
_cell.length_c   1.000
_cell.angle_alpha   90.00
_cell.angle_beta   90.00
_cell.angle_gamma   90.00
#
_symmetry.space_group_name_H-M   'P 1'
#
loop_
_entity.id
_entity.type
_entity.pdbx_description
1 polymer ?
#
loop_
_entity_poly.entity_id
_entity_poly.type
_entity_poly.pdbx_seq_one_letter_code
_entity_poly.pdbx_strand_id
1 'polypeptide(L)'
;MAENTLRPLTADEQRFIEQHVLFGVRERGIDPENPAAMDAEFSQALAAVVQGAAPQGIAQNVVGVAGAMLGHHLCIRHGLVWAMDGAQDRNRWVILSQEKNAVFYPFDAAAKHWREQETDWMPGFAAMVAHAVEDEGAPADPAAPSAQGSAES
;
A
#
# COMPACT_ATOMS: atom_id res chain seq x y z
N MET A 1 -14.84 1.04 23.86
CA MET A 1 -13.71 0.40 23.28
C MET A 1 -14.04 -0.18 21.93
N ALA A 2 -13.15 0.04 21.04
CA ALA A 2 -13.40 -0.46 19.71
C ALA A 2 -13.21 -1.95 19.67
N GLU A 3 -14.08 -2.61 18.97
CA GLU A 3 -13.94 -4.01 18.75
C GLU A 3 -12.83 -4.25 17.78
N ASN A 4 -12.16 -5.38 17.96
CA ASN A 4 -11.18 -5.79 16.99
C ASN A 4 -11.92 -6.38 15.79
N THR A 5 -12.02 -5.62 14.73
CA THR A 5 -12.71 -6.05 13.53
C THR A 5 -11.77 -6.66 12.49
N LEU A 6 -10.49 -6.78 12.83
CA LEU A 6 -9.51 -7.33 11.91
C LEU A 6 -9.54 -8.86 11.93
N ARG A 7 -9.43 -9.45 10.77
CA ARG A 7 -9.32 -10.90 10.66
C ARG A 7 -8.29 -11.26 9.58
N PRO A 8 -7.69 -12.46 9.67
CA PRO A 8 -6.77 -12.90 8.63
C PRO A 8 -7.48 -13.03 7.29
N LEU A 9 -6.73 -12.95 6.22
CA LEU A 9 -7.29 -13.21 4.90
C LEU A 9 -7.64 -14.67 4.75
N THR A 10 -8.70 -14.93 3.99
CA THR A 10 -8.99 -16.28 3.54
C THR A 10 -8.01 -16.67 2.43
N ALA A 11 -8.01 -17.96 2.07
CA ALA A 11 -7.17 -18.42 0.97
C ALA A 11 -7.51 -17.74 -0.35
N ASP A 12 -8.82 -17.51 -0.59
CA ASP A 12 -9.24 -16.82 -1.81
C ASP A 12 -8.80 -15.39 -1.82
N GLU A 13 -8.84 -14.72 -0.68
CA GLU A 13 -8.39 -13.34 -0.59
C GLU A 13 -6.88 -13.25 -0.80
N GLN A 14 -6.12 -14.17 -0.24
CA GLN A 14 -4.68 -14.21 -0.50
C GLN A 14 -4.39 -14.41 -1.96
N ARG A 15 -5.15 -15.28 -2.61
CA ARG A 15 -4.98 -15.53 -4.03
C ARG A 15 -5.28 -14.29 -4.86
N PHE A 16 -6.29 -13.51 -4.45
CA PHE A 16 -6.61 -12.25 -5.09
C PHE A 16 -5.38 -11.32 -5.10
N ILE A 17 -4.74 -11.16 -3.94
CA ILE A 17 -3.54 -10.33 -3.84
C ILE A 17 -2.45 -10.86 -4.77
N GLU A 18 -2.20 -12.17 -4.70
CA GLU A 18 -1.13 -12.78 -5.47
C GLU A 18 -1.36 -12.61 -6.97
N GLN A 19 -2.59 -12.75 -7.42
CA GLN A 19 -2.90 -12.62 -8.83
C GLN A 19 -2.68 -11.19 -9.31
N HIS A 20 -3.04 -10.22 -8.50
CA HIS A 20 -2.82 -8.82 -8.87
C HIS A 20 -1.35 -8.48 -8.91
N VAL A 21 -0.57 -8.99 -7.96
CA VAL A 21 0.88 -8.78 -7.97
C VAL A 21 1.49 -9.42 -9.20
N LEU A 22 1.11 -10.66 -9.51
CA LEU A 22 1.64 -11.34 -10.68
C LEU A 22 1.27 -10.61 -11.97
N PHE A 23 0.04 -10.12 -12.05
CA PHE A 23 -0.37 -9.35 -13.21
C PHE A 23 0.52 -8.12 -13.39
N GLY A 24 0.74 -7.37 -12.30
CA GLY A 24 1.57 -6.18 -12.37
C GLY A 24 2.99 -6.50 -12.80
N VAL A 25 3.56 -7.58 -12.27
CA VAL A 25 4.94 -7.95 -12.61
C VAL A 25 5.02 -8.47 -14.04
N ARG A 26 4.15 -9.41 -14.41
CA ARG A 26 4.29 -10.12 -15.68
C ARG A 26 3.70 -9.38 -16.85
N GLU A 27 2.53 -8.78 -16.66
CA GLU A 27 1.83 -8.16 -17.77
C GLU A 27 2.17 -6.68 -17.91
N ARG A 28 2.52 -6.02 -16.81
CA ARG A 28 2.83 -4.59 -16.84
C ARG A 28 4.31 -4.27 -16.64
N GLY A 29 5.11 -5.28 -16.29
CA GLY A 29 6.53 -5.08 -16.14
C GLY A 29 6.91 -4.20 -14.96
N ILE A 30 6.08 -4.16 -13.93
CA ILE A 30 6.33 -3.30 -12.75
C ILE A 30 7.29 -4.01 -11.81
N ASP A 31 8.30 -3.28 -11.35
CA ASP A 31 9.23 -3.79 -10.36
C ASP A 31 8.52 -3.85 -9.01
N PRO A 32 8.36 -5.05 -8.42
CA PRO A 32 7.62 -5.17 -7.15
C PRO A 32 8.37 -4.63 -5.95
N GLU A 33 9.61 -4.20 -6.12
CA GLU A 33 10.37 -3.62 -5.03
C GLU A 33 10.53 -2.11 -5.13
N ASN A 34 9.84 -1.50 -6.09
CA ASN A 34 10.07 -0.09 -6.39
C ASN A 34 8.75 0.69 -6.42
N PRO A 35 8.38 1.36 -5.31
CA PRO A 35 7.13 2.14 -5.31
C PRO A 35 7.09 3.22 -6.39
N ALA A 36 8.23 3.78 -6.78
CA ALA A 36 8.23 4.78 -7.85
C ALA A 36 7.83 4.16 -9.19
N ALA A 37 8.23 2.91 -9.44
CA ALA A 37 7.83 2.21 -10.67
C ALA A 37 6.33 1.91 -10.65
N MET A 38 5.81 1.51 -9.50
CA MET A 38 4.37 1.30 -9.34
C MET A 38 3.61 2.59 -9.61
N ASP A 39 4.12 3.69 -9.08
CA ASP A 39 3.49 4.99 -9.26
C ASP A 39 3.51 5.43 -10.71
N ALA A 40 4.60 5.16 -11.43
CA ALA A 40 4.69 5.52 -12.83
C ALA A 40 3.61 4.82 -13.63
N GLU A 41 3.36 3.55 -13.35
CA GLU A 41 2.31 2.81 -14.05
C GLU A 41 0.93 3.36 -13.71
N PHE A 42 0.70 3.65 -12.42
CA PHE A 42 -0.55 4.25 -11.97
C PHE A 42 -0.79 5.59 -12.69
N SER A 43 0.25 6.42 -12.73
CA SER A 43 0.14 7.75 -13.32
C SER A 43 -0.12 7.69 -14.82
N GLN A 44 0.53 6.75 -15.51
CA GLN A 44 0.30 6.59 -16.96
C GLN A 44 -1.13 6.16 -17.23
N ALA A 45 -1.64 5.23 -16.44
CA ALA A 45 -3.00 4.76 -16.62
C ALA A 45 -4.01 5.87 -16.36
N LEU A 46 -3.78 6.64 -15.32
CA LEU A 46 -4.66 7.75 -14.98
C LEU A 46 -4.67 8.79 -16.11
N ALA A 47 -3.48 9.15 -16.60
CA ALA A 47 -3.39 10.12 -17.69
C ALA A 47 -4.10 9.60 -18.93
N ALA A 48 -3.98 8.31 -19.23
CA ALA A 48 -4.64 7.74 -20.41
C ALA A 48 -6.16 7.84 -20.28
N VAL A 49 -6.70 7.60 -19.09
CA VAL A 49 -8.14 7.71 -18.87
C VAL A 49 -8.59 9.17 -18.98
N VAL A 50 -7.84 10.08 -18.34
CA VAL A 50 -8.19 11.49 -18.35
C VAL A 50 -8.20 12.05 -19.78
N GLN A 51 -7.24 11.61 -20.59
CA GLN A 51 -7.12 12.06 -21.98
C GLN A 51 -8.07 11.34 -22.94
N GLY A 52 -8.80 10.36 -22.44
CA GLY A 52 -9.71 9.60 -23.29
C GLY A 52 -9.05 8.51 -24.11
N ALA A 53 -7.76 8.22 -23.86
CA ALA A 53 -7.03 7.18 -24.58
C ALA A 53 -7.32 5.80 -24.04
N ALA A 54 -7.86 5.70 -22.83
CA ALA A 54 -8.25 4.43 -22.24
C ALA A 54 -9.62 4.56 -21.59
N PRO A 55 -10.39 3.46 -21.53
CA PRO A 55 -11.74 3.54 -20.95
C PRO A 55 -11.67 3.64 -19.44
N GLN A 56 -12.68 4.27 -18.86
CA GLN A 56 -12.75 4.39 -17.40
C GLN A 56 -12.90 3.05 -16.71
N GLY A 57 -13.33 2.04 -17.44
CA GLY A 57 -13.50 0.71 -16.86
C GLY A 57 -12.22 0.06 -16.39
N ILE A 58 -11.05 0.56 -16.79
CA ILE A 58 -9.79 0.00 -16.31
C ILE A 58 -9.47 0.41 -14.87
N ALA A 59 -10.21 1.37 -14.31
CA ALA A 59 -9.89 1.93 -13.01
C ALA A 59 -9.80 0.85 -11.93
N GLN A 60 -10.74 -0.08 -11.92
CA GLN A 60 -10.77 -1.12 -10.90
C GLN A 60 -9.53 -1.97 -10.95
N ASN A 61 -9.08 -2.33 -12.15
CA ASN A 61 -7.87 -3.14 -12.29
C ASN A 61 -6.63 -2.35 -11.88
N VAL A 62 -6.55 -1.09 -12.30
CA VAL A 62 -5.37 -0.26 -11.97
C VAL A 62 -5.27 -0.06 -10.46
N VAL A 63 -6.39 0.27 -9.81
CA VAL A 63 -6.42 0.46 -8.37
C VAL A 63 -6.07 -0.84 -7.66
N GLY A 64 -6.61 -1.96 -8.15
CA GLY A 64 -6.32 -3.26 -7.56
C GLY A 64 -4.84 -3.63 -7.66
N VAL A 65 -4.24 -3.43 -8.82
CA VAL A 65 -2.82 -3.73 -9.00
C VAL A 65 -1.97 -2.80 -8.12
N ALA A 66 -2.29 -1.51 -8.09
CA ALA A 66 -1.53 -0.56 -7.28
C ALA A 66 -1.59 -0.91 -5.80
N GLY A 67 -2.78 -1.16 -5.29
CA GLY A 67 -2.94 -1.49 -3.87
C GLY A 67 -2.27 -2.80 -3.51
N ALA A 68 -2.43 -3.82 -4.36
CA ALA A 68 -1.84 -5.13 -4.09
C ALA A 68 -0.32 -5.07 -4.13
N MET A 69 0.25 -4.42 -5.14
CA MET A 69 1.70 -4.38 -5.27
C MET A 69 2.34 -3.55 -4.17
N LEU A 70 1.76 -2.40 -3.88
CA LEU A 70 2.30 -1.56 -2.82
C LEU A 70 2.20 -2.26 -1.47
N GLY A 71 1.05 -2.84 -1.18
CA GLY A 71 0.89 -3.56 0.08
C GLY A 71 1.81 -4.76 0.19
N HIS A 72 1.96 -5.52 -0.90
CA HIS A 72 2.86 -6.66 -0.93
C HIS A 72 4.31 -6.23 -0.66
N HIS A 73 4.74 -5.17 -1.34
CA HIS A 73 6.08 -4.62 -1.13
C HIS A 73 6.31 -4.26 0.34
N LEU A 74 5.34 -3.57 0.93
CA LEU A 74 5.47 -3.11 2.31
C LEU A 74 5.45 -4.27 3.30
N CYS A 75 4.65 -5.30 3.03
CA CYS A 75 4.64 -6.48 3.88
C CYS A 75 6.00 -7.16 3.90
N ILE A 76 6.61 -7.31 2.73
CA ILE A 76 7.92 -7.96 2.64
C ILE A 76 8.99 -7.09 3.27
N ARG A 77 8.95 -5.80 2.99
CA ARG A 77 9.98 -4.88 3.44
C ARG A 77 9.98 -4.69 4.96
N HIS A 78 8.79 -4.64 5.55
CA HIS A 78 8.66 -4.26 6.96
C HIS A 78 8.06 -5.35 7.83
N GLY A 79 7.85 -6.55 7.29
CA GLY A 79 7.29 -7.63 8.09
C GLY A 79 5.85 -7.42 8.49
N LEU A 80 5.08 -6.74 7.64
CA LEU A 80 3.66 -6.54 7.89
C LEU A 80 2.87 -7.72 7.38
N VAL A 81 1.61 -7.80 7.78
CA VAL A 81 0.73 -8.88 7.34
C VAL A 81 -0.55 -8.29 6.78
N TRP A 82 -1.09 -8.96 5.77
CA TRP A 82 -2.39 -8.62 5.22
C TRP A 82 -3.50 -9.09 6.15
N ALA A 83 -4.55 -8.31 6.22
CA ALA A 83 -5.75 -8.68 6.96
C ALA A 83 -6.94 -7.99 6.34
N MET A 84 -8.11 -8.35 6.81
CA MET A 84 -9.35 -7.71 6.40
C MET A 84 -9.96 -7.02 7.59
N ASP A 85 -10.35 -5.76 7.39
CA ASP A 85 -11.04 -4.98 8.40
C ASP A 85 -12.52 -4.97 8.07
N GLY A 86 -13.33 -5.62 8.91
CA GLY A 86 -14.76 -5.71 8.68
C GLY A 86 -15.58 -4.66 9.41
N ALA A 87 -14.94 -3.59 9.87
CA ALA A 87 -15.66 -2.54 10.59
C ALA A 87 -16.77 -1.95 9.74
N GLN A 88 -17.91 -1.66 10.37
CA GLN A 88 -19.04 -0.99 9.73
C GLN A 88 -19.59 -1.77 8.54
N ASP A 89 -19.52 -3.09 8.62
CA ASP A 89 -20.04 -3.98 7.58
C ASP A 89 -19.39 -3.76 6.23
N ARG A 90 -18.19 -3.25 6.23
CA ARG A 90 -17.42 -3.06 5.00
C ARG A 90 -16.11 -3.81 5.14
N ASN A 91 -15.79 -4.58 4.12
CA ASN A 91 -14.54 -5.31 4.11
C ASN A 91 -13.48 -4.44 3.46
N ARG A 92 -12.49 -4.08 4.22
CA ARG A 92 -11.40 -3.23 3.74
C ARG A 92 -10.09 -3.98 3.91
N TRP A 93 -9.29 -3.96 2.85
CA TRP A 93 -8.00 -4.62 2.86
C TRP A 93 -7.00 -3.75 3.63
N VAL A 94 -6.30 -4.36 4.57
CA VAL A 94 -5.32 -3.64 5.36
C VAL A 94 -4.01 -4.41 5.41
N ILE A 95 -2.92 -3.68 5.64
CA ILE A 95 -1.67 -4.27 6.08
C ILE A 95 -1.40 -3.73 7.48
N LEU A 96 -0.85 -4.57 8.33
CA LEU A 96 -0.68 -4.15 9.71
C LEU A 96 0.63 -4.65 10.29
N SER A 97 1.13 -3.88 11.24
CA SER A 97 2.25 -4.26 12.07
C SER A 97 1.70 -4.77 13.39
N GLN A 98 1.96 -6.04 13.67
CA GLN A 98 1.49 -6.60 14.93
C GLN A 98 2.24 -6.01 16.11
N GLU A 99 3.52 -5.71 15.91
CA GLU A 99 4.33 -5.13 16.97
C GLU A 99 3.96 -3.71 17.31
N LYS A 100 3.66 -2.92 16.28
CA LYS A 100 3.45 -1.49 16.47
C LYS A 100 1.98 -1.13 16.56
N ASN A 101 1.10 -2.10 16.37
CA ASN A 101 -0.33 -1.85 16.41
C ASN A 101 -0.74 -0.80 15.39
N ALA A 102 -0.07 -0.78 14.25
CA ALA A 102 -0.31 0.18 13.19
C ALA A 102 -1.01 -0.51 12.01
N VAL A 103 -1.96 0.18 11.42
CA VAL A 103 -2.78 -0.36 10.33
C VAL A 103 -2.78 0.63 9.18
N PHE A 104 -2.63 0.12 7.95
CA PHE A 104 -2.59 0.95 6.76
C PHE A 104 -3.51 0.35 5.71
N TYR A 105 -4.04 1.20 4.82
CA TYR A 105 -5.08 0.83 3.86
C TYR A 105 -4.61 1.13 2.43
N PRO A 106 -3.78 0.27 1.83
CA PRO A 106 -3.21 0.58 0.51
C PRO A 106 -4.24 0.62 -0.62
N PHE A 107 -5.26 -0.25 -0.58
CA PHE A 107 -6.29 -0.22 -1.62
C PHE A 107 -7.15 1.04 -1.51
N ASP A 108 -7.50 1.43 -0.28
CA ASP A 108 -8.28 2.65 -0.08
C ASP A 108 -7.49 3.87 -0.54
N ALA A 109 -6.18 3.88 -0.26
CA ALA A 109 -5.33 4.97 -0.71
C ALA A 109 -5.29 5.05 -2.24
N ALA A 110 -5.13 3.90 -2.90
CA ALA A 110 -5.10 3.89 -4.36
C ALA A 110 -6.42 4.38 -4.94
N ALA A 111 -7.53 3.93 -4.36
CA ALA A 111 -8.86 4.35 -4.85
C ALA A 111 -9.07 5.84 -4.67
N LYS A 112 -8.64 6.37 -3.52
CA LYS A 112 -8.78 7.79 -3.24
C LYS A 112 -7.98 8.63 -4.22
N HIS A 113 -6.72 8.29 -4.42
CA HIS A 113 -5.87 9.06 -5.33
C HIS A 113 -6.34 8.95 -6.77
N TRP A 114 -6.88 7.81 -7.16
CA TRP A 114 -7.45 7.67 -8.48
C TRP A 114 -8.65 8.62 -8.66
N ARG A 115 -9.56 8.61 -7.68
CA ARG A 115 -10.75 9.46 -7.73
C ARG A 115 -10.40 10.93 -7.78
N GLU A 116 -9.36 11.32 -7.05
CA GLU A 116 -8.94 12.72 -6.97
C GLU A 116 -7.93 13.07 -8.06
N GLN A 117 -7.59 12.11 -8.91
CA GLN A 117 -6.67 12.30 -10.03
C GLN A 117 -5.31 12.80 -9.54
N GLU A 118 -4.81 12.18 -8.48
CA GLU A 118 -3.53 12.51 -7.89
C GLU A 118 -2.50 11.47 -8.23
N THR A 119 -1.31 11.93 -8.59
CA THR A 119 -0.19 11.05 -8.90
C THR A 119 0.95 11.32 -7.92
N ASP A 120 2.03 10.55 -8.04
CA ASP A 120 3.22 10.76 -7.22
C ASP A 120 2.92 10.60 -5.73
N TRP A 121 2.11 9.58 -5.41
CA TRP A 121 1.73 9.35 -4.01
C TRP A 121 2.32 8.07 -3.41
N MET A 122 2.69 7.11 -4.27
CA MET A 122 3.06 5.79 -3.75
C MET A 122 4.39 5.81 -2.98
N PRO A 123 5.44 6.49 -3.47
CA PRO A 123 6.65 6.58 -2.65
C PRO A 123 6.42 7.27 -1.31
N GLY A 124 5.57 8.30 -1.30
CA GLY A 124 5.23 8.98 -0.04
C GLY A 124 4.48 8.10 0.92
N PHE A 125 3.55 7.28 0.39
CA PHE A 125 2.84 6.32 1.22
C PHE A 125 3.82 5.31 1.83
N ALA A 126 4.73 4.80 1.01
CA ALA A 126 5.74 3.86 1.50
C ALA A 126 6.63 4.49 2.57
N ALA A 127 7.00 5.75 2.38
CA ALA A 127 7.82 6.46 3.36
C ALA A 127 7.04 6.65 4.67
N MET A 128 5.77 6.97 4.57
CA MET A 128 4.93 7.14 5.75
C MET A 128 4.84 5.84 6.56
N VAL A 129 4.66 4.72 5.87
CA VAL A 129 4.60 3.43 6.53
C VAL A 129 5.94 3.11 7.19
N ALA A 130 7.04 3.32 6.46
CA ALA A 130 8.37 3.07 7.00
C ALA A 130 8.60 3.89 8.26
N HIS A 131 8.24 5.15 8.22
CA HIS A 131 8.39 6.02 9.38
C HIS A 131 7.58 5.51 10.57
N ALA A 132 6.35 5.10 10.32
CA ALA A 132 5.48 4.66 11.40
C ALA A 132 5.97 3.38 12.06
N VAL A 133 6.51 2.44 11.27
CA VAL A 133 6.88 1.15 11.83
C VAL A 133 8.32 1.11 12.29
N GLU A 134 9.20 1.91 11.71
CA GLU A 134 10.61 1.87 12.05
C GLU A 134 10.96 2.86 13.15
N ASP A 135 10.37 4.04 13.11
CA ASP A 135 10.67 5.05 14.12
C ASP A 135 10.23 4.60 15.48
N GLU A 136 9.06 4.00 15.55
CA GLU A 136 8.59 3.53 16.84
C GLU A 136 9.43 2.41 17.37
N GLY A 137 10.07 1.68 16.47
CA GLY A 137 10.97 0.63 16.91
C GLY A 137 12.31 1.16 17.34
N ALA A 138 12.63 2.40 17.01
CA ALA A 138 13.89 3.00 17.38
C ALA A 138 13.65 3.85 18.59
N PRO A 139 13.67 3.29 19.70
CA PRO A 139 13.49 4.12 20.85
C PRO A 139 14.68 5.02 20.91
N ALA A 140 14.61 5.49 20.65
CA ALA A 140 15.41 6.11 20.52
C ALA A 140 16.59 6.14 20.95
N ASP A 141 16.71 5.82 20.65
CA ASP A 141 17.61 5.89 20.84
C ASP A 141 17.97 6.95 20.84
N PRO A 142 17.81 7.14 21.48
CA PRO A 142 17.83 8.24 21.62
C PRO A 142 18.99 8.83 21.32
N ALA A 143 19.30 8.41 21.25
CA ALA A 143 20.14 8.93 21.02
C ALA A 143 20.46 9.07 20.14
N ALA A 144 20.05 8.99 20.00
CA ALA A 144 20.26 9.02 19.35
C ALA A 144 20.05 9.61 18.59
N PRO A 145 19.87 9.85 18.47
CA PRO A 145 19.73 10.32 17.78
C PRO A 145 19.39 10.67 17.02
N SER A 146 19.08 10.69 16.78
CA SER A 146 19.05 10.68 16.23
C SER A 146 18.87 10.82 15.41
N ALA A 147 18.76 10.94 15.26
CA ALA A 147 18.98 10.90 14.81
C ALA A 147 18.83 11.09 14.17
N GLN A 148 18.77 11.28 13.95
CA GLN A 148 19.02 11.30 13.72
C GLN A 148 18.80 11.50 13.34
N GLY A 149 18.58 11.68 13.09
CA GLY A 149 18.91 11.74 13.15
C GLY A 149 18.61 11.82 12.84
N SER A 150 18.30 12.00 12.71
CA SER A 150 18.66 11.95 12.71
C SER A 150 18.51 11.96 12.43
N ALA A 151 18.06 11.97 12.41
CA ALA A 151 18.48 11.84 12.49
C ALA A 151 18.36 11.89 12.28
N GLU A 152 18.15 12.08 12.13
CA GLU A 152 18.60 11.98 12.25
C GLU A 152 18.32 12.05 12.19
N SER A 153 17.90 12.05 12.12
CA SER A 153 18.14 11.96 12.42
C SER A 153 18.20 12.21 12.14
#